data_e6c349f9073c399a367dd704b237c75d
#
_entry.id   e6c349f9073c399a367dd704b237c75d
#
_cell.length_a   1.000
_cell.length_b   1.000
_cell.length_c   1.000
_cell.angle_alpha   90.00
_cell.angle_beta   90.00
_cell.angle_gamma   90.00
#
_symmetry.space_group_name_H-M   'P 1'
#
loop_
_entity.id
_entity.type
_entity.pdbx_description
1 polymer ?
#
loop_
_entity_poly.entity_id
_entity_poly.type
_entity_poly.pdbx_seq_one_letter_code
_entity_poly.pdbx_strand_id
1 'polypeptide(L)'
;MEKGYKCILAIVNSGFAEEAMEAAKACGARGGTILHGRGTISKEAEKLFNITIQPEKEIVMIIARTEKIDPMLKGLYAAIGSSTNAQGIVFALPVDEAIGIGGAQ
;
A
#
# COMPACT_ATOMS: atom_id res chain seq x y z
N MET A 1 20.01 15.77 -4.75
CA MET A 1 19.11 14.70 -4.32
C MET A 1 17.76 14.85 -4.99
N GLU A 2 17.11 13.75 -5.25
CA GLU A 2 15.85 13.76 -6.00
C GLU A 2 14.71 14.22 -5.12
N LYS A 3 13.81 15.02 -5.70
CA LYS A 3 12.65 15.59 -5.02
C LYS A 3 11.42 15.42 -5.91
N GLY A 4 10.24 15.71 -5.35
CA GLY A 4 9.00 15.59 -6.11
C GLY A 4 8.43 14.17 -6.12
N TYR A 5 8.76 13.38 -5.11
CA TYR A 5 8.29 12.02 -4.95
C TYR A 5 7.54 11.85 -3.65
N LYS A 6 6.65 10.88 -3.63
CA LYS A 6 6.00 10.41 -2.41
C LYS A 6 6.07 8.89 -2.35
N CYS A 7 5.89 8.36 -1.15
CA CYS A 7 5.88 6.93 -0.93
C CYS A 7 4.46 6.50 -0.60
N ILE A 8 3.93 5.56 -1.38
CA ILE A 8 2.65 4.93 -1.08
C ILE A 8 2.92 3.66 -0.29
N LEU A 9 2.17 3.48 0.79
CA LEU A 9 2.12 2.23 1.51
C LEU A 9 0.73 1.64 1.38
N ALA A 10 0.66 0.38 0.98
CA ALA A 10 -0.57 -0.38 0.95
C ALA A 10 -0.39 -1.56 1.89
N ILE A 11 -1.20 -1.63 2.94
CA ILE A 11 -1.15 -2.72 3.90
C ILE A 11 -2.36 -3.60 3.64
N VAL A 12 -2.12 -4.85 3.27
CA VAL A 12 -3.16 -5.77 2.83
C VAL A 12 -3.03 -7.10 3.54
N ASN A 13 -4.11 -7.87 3.54
CA ASN A 13 -4.04 -9.25 4.00
C ASN A 13 -3.05 -10.04 3.15
N SER A 14 -2.40 -11.01 3.78
CA SER A 14 -1.43 -11.87 3.08
C SER A 14 -2.07 -12.51 1.85
N GLY A 15 -1.35 -12.52 0.75
CA GLY A 15 -1.81 -13.05 -0.53
C GLY A 15 -2.31 -12.00 -1.51
N PHE A 16 -2.39 -10.73 -1.11
CA PHE A 16 -2.93 -9.68 -1.96
C PHE A 16 -1.89 -8.66 -2.45
N ALA A 17 -0.61 -8.87 -2.13
CA ALA A 17 0.42 -7.92 -2.55
C ALA A 17 0.56 -7.83 -4.08
N GLU A 18 0.41 -8.95 -4.78
CA GLU A 18 0.53 -8.94 -6.24
C GLU A 18 -0.63 -8.19 -6.89
N GLU A 19 -1.86 -8.35 -6.36
CA GLU A 19 -2.99 -7.56 -6.84
C GLU A 19 -2.76 -6.07 -6.63
N ALA A 20 -2.22 -5.71 -5.47
CA ALA A 20 -1.88 -4.32 -5.19
C ALA A 20 -0.84 -3.79 -6.19
N MET A 21 0.19 -4.57 -6.47
CA MET A 21 1.21 -4.17 -7.44
C MET A 21 0.64 -4.02 -8.84
N GLU A 22 -0.24 -4.92 -9.27
CA GLU A 22 -0.87 -4.82 -10.58
C GLU A 22 -1.72 -3.56 -10.68
N ALA A 23 -2.50 -3.26 -9.65
CA ALA A 23 -3.30 -2.04 -9.61
C ALA A 23 -2.44 -0.78 -9.69
N ALA A 24 -1.33 -0.77 -8.94
CA ALA A 24 -0.41 0.36 -8.95
C ALA A 24 0.26 0.52 -10.32
N LYS A 25 0.67 -0.57 -10.95
CA LYS A 25 1.28 -0.52 -12.29
C LYS A 25 0.30 0.01 -13.32
N ALA A 26 -0.97 -0.36 -13.23
CA ALA A 26 -2.00 0.16 -14.11
C ALA A 26 -2.16 1.67 -13.99
N CYS A 27 -1.79 2.25 -12.85
CA CYS A 27 -1.82 3.69 -12.60
C CYS A 27 -0.45 4.35 -12.77
N GLY A 28 0.52 3.64 -13.30
CA GLY A 28 1.81 4.20 -13.66
C GLY A 28 2.98 3.87 -12.74
N ALA A 29 2.80 3.01 -11.75
CA ALA A 29 3.92 2.58 -10.93
C ALA A 29 4.89 1.72 -11.76
N ARG A 30 6.18 1.92 -11.55
CA ARG A 30 7.23 1.18 -12.28
C ARG A 30 7.63 -0.08 -11.55
N GLY A 31 7.44 -0.12 -10.25
CA GLY A 31 7.75 -1.24 -9.40
C GLY A 31 7.50 -0.89 -7.95
N GLY A 32 7.84 -1.78 -7.07
CA GLY A 32 7.69 -1.56 -5.64
C GLY A 32 8.43 -2.61 -4.84
N THR A 33 8.35 -2.47 -3.53
CA THR A 33 8.97 -3.39 -2.58
C THR A 33 7.87 -4.00 -1.72
N ILE A 34 7.92 -5.31 -1.55
CA ILE A 34 6.95 -6.02 -0.72
C ILE A 34 7.63 -6.44 0.57
N LEU A 35 7.00 -6.08 1.70
CA LEU A 35 7.44 -6.49 3.02
C LEU A 35 6.36 -7.34 3.66
N HIS A 36 6.78 -8.21 4.57
CA HIS A 36 5.84 -8.99 5.35
C HIS A 36 5.70 -8.40 6.74
N GLY A 37 4.48 -8.42 7.26
CA GLY A 37 4.21 -7.84 8.55
C GLY A 37 3.11 -8.59 9.27
N ARG A 38 2.76 -8.08 10.43
CA ARG A 38 1.72 -8.66 11.25
C ARG A 38 0.83 -7.57 11.78
N GLY A 39 -0.48 -7.72 11.55
CA GLY A 39 -1.47 -6.81 12.10
C GLY A 39 -1.89 -7.21 13.49
N THR A 40 -2.31 -6.22 14.28
CA THR A 40 -2.81 -6.46 15.62
C THR A 40 -4.07 -5.66 15.85
N ILE A 41 -4.96 -6.21 16.65
CA ILE A 41 -6.13 -5.52 17.15
C ILE A 41 -6.46 -6.10 18.51
N SER A 42 -7.01 -5.31 19.41
CA SER A 42 -7.38 -5.82 20.72
C SER A 42 -8.54 -6.80 20.62
N LYS A 43 -8.57 -7.77 21.55
CA LYS A 43 -9.67 -8.74 21.60
C LYS A 43 -10.99 -8.05 21.88
N GLU A 44 -10.98 -6.99 22.66
CA GLU A 44 -12.18 -6.21 22.94
C GLU A 44 -12.72 -5.57 21.68
N ALA A 45 -11.86 -5.03 20.83
CA ALA A 45 -12.26 -4.44 19.57
C ALA A 45 -12.82 -5.49 18.61
N GLU A 46 -12.22 -6.68 18.55
CA GLU A 46 -12.75 -7.78 17.75
C GLU A 46 -14.18 -8.14 18.18
N LYS A 47 -14.42 -8.26 19.49
CA LYS A 47 -15.74 -8.56 20.02
C LYS A 47 -16.72 -7.44 19.73
N LEU A 48 -16.31 -6.19 19.99
CA LEU A 48 -17.18 -5.03 19.84
C LEU A 48 -17.70 -4.88 18.41
N PHE A 49 -16.82 -5.07 17.43
CA PHE A 49 -17.16 -4.89 16.03
C PHE A 49 -17.51 -6.19 15.33
N ASN A 50 -17.47 -7.33 16.05
CA ASN A 50 -17.77 -8.64 15.49
C ASN A 50 -16.95 -8.93 14.25
N ILE A 51 -15.66 -8.68 14.32
CA ILE A 51 -14.72 -8.90 13.21
C ILE A 51 -13.63 -9.88 13.64
N THR A 52 -13.07 -10.56 12.65
CA THR A 52 -11.90 -11.42 12.84
C THR A 52 -10.75 -10.80 12.06
N ILE A 53 -9.63 -10.59 12.72
CA ILE A 53 -8.45 -10.01 12.07
C ILE A 53 -7.53 -11.12 11.60
N GLN A 54 -7.20 -11.12 10.34
CA GLN A 54 -6.15 -11.95 9.79
C GLN A 54 -4.81 -11.31 10.16
N PRO A 55 -3.96 -11.98 10.96
CA PRO A 55 -2.76 -11.31 11.47
C PRO A 55 -1.68 -11.10 10.43
N GLU A 56 -1.53 -12.01 9.48
CA GLU A 56 -0.49 -11.89 8.47
C GLU A 56 -0.84 -10.81 7.46
N LYS A 57 0.10 -9.87 7.27
CA LYS A 57 -0.07 -8.76 6.34
C LYS A 57 1.08 -8.72 5.36
N GLU A 58 0.80 -8.16 4.20
CA GLU A 58 1.83 -7.76 3.27
C GLU A 58 1.76 -6.26 3.11
N ILE A 59 2.92 -5.64 2.99
CA ILE A 59 3.03 -4.20 2.85
C ILE A 59 3.70 -3.93 1.51
N VAL A 60 3.01 -3.20 0.65
CA VAL A 60 3.55 -2.81 -0.65
C VAL A 60 3.97 -1.37 -0.56
N MET A 61 5.26 -1.12 -0.81
CA MET A 61 5.84 0.21 -0.77
C MET A 61 6.18 0.64 -2.19
N ILE A 62 5.63 1.77 -2.62
CA ILE A 62 5.81 2.28 -3.97
C ILE A 62 6.23 3.72 -3.89
N ILE A 63 7.31 4.07 -4.59
CA ILE A 63 7.75 5.45 -4.70
C ILE A 63 7.37 5.94 -6.08
N ALA A 64 6.63 7.04 -6.14
CA ALA A 64 6.15 7.60 -7.39
C ALA A 64 6.18 9.12 -7.35
N ARG A 65 6.14 9.73 -8.52
CA ARG A 65 6.10 11.17 -8.62
C ARG A 65 4.81 11.70 -8.02
N THR A 66 4.91 12.87 -7.41
CA THR A 66 3.79 13.47 -6.66
C THR A 66 2.51 13.56 -7.49
N GLU A 67 2.62 13.90 -8.77
CA GLU A 67 1.44 14.06 -9.63
C GLU A 67 0.72 12.75 -9.94
N LYS A 68 1.35 11.60 -9.67
CA LYS A 68 0.73 10.29 -9.91
C LYS A 68 0.05 9.72 -8.67
N ILE A 69 0.23 10.35 -7.53
CA ILE A 69 -0.20 9.78 -6.25
C ILE A 69 -1.72 9.64 -6.12
N ASP A 70 -2.46 10.70 -6.42
CA ASP A 70 -3.91 10.65 -6.25
C ASP A 70 -4.59 9.57 -7.09
N PRO A 71 -4.33 9.48 -8.41
CA PRO A 71 -4.93 8.38 -9.16
C PRO A 71 -4.46 7.01 -8.70
N MET A 72 -3.22 6.90 -8.23
CA MET A 72 -2.68 5.63 -7.75
C MET A 72 -3.36 5.20 -6.45
N LEU A 73 -3.56 6.14 -5.51
CA LEU A 73 -4.29 5.85 -4.27
C LEU A 73 -5.71 5.38 -4.57
N LYS A 74 -6.40 6.06 -5.49
CA LYS A 74 -7.77 5.68 -5.86
C LYS A 74 -7.82 4.30 -6.53
N GLY A 75 -6.89 4.02 -7.42
CA GLY A 75 -6.82 2.72 -8.09
C GLY A 75 -6.51 1.59 -7.13
N LEU A 76 -5.61 1.82 -6.20
CA LEU A 76 -5.30 0.85 -5.16
C LEU A 76 -6.49 0.61 -4.26
N TYR A 77 -7.16 1.67 -3.81
CA TYR A 77 -8.32 1.51 -2.93
C TYR A 77 -9.44 0.71 -3.61
N ALA A 78 -9.67 0.94 -4.89
CA ALA A 78 -10.67 0.19 -5.62
C ALA A 78 -10.34 -1.31 -5.69
N ALA A 79 -9.05 -1.64 -5.85
CA ALA A 79 -8.61 -3.02 -6.02
C ALA A 79 -8.45 -3.78 -4.72
N ILE A 80 -7.88 -3.13 -3.70
CA ILE A 80 -7.47 -3.82 -2.46
C ILE A 80 -7.90 -3.07 -1.19
N GLY A 81 -8.87 -2.18 -1.27
CA GLY A 81 -9.27 -1.36 -0.13
C GLY A 81 -10.05 -2.12 0.92
N SER A 82 -10.55 -1.36 1.90
CA SER A 82 -11.16 -1.90 3.11
C SER A 82 -12.42 -2.73 2.86
N SER A 83 -13.10 -2.52 1.74
CA SER A 83 -14.31 -3.28 1.40
C SER A 83 -14.04 -4.51 0.53
N THR A 84 -12.78 -4.78 0.19
CA THR A 84 -12.39 -5.97 -0.57
C THR A 84 -11.86 -7.05 0.37
N ASN A 85 -11.66 -8.25 -0.16
CA ASN A 85 -11.07 -9.34 0.61
C ASN A 85 -9.66 -9.03 1.10
N ALA A 86 -8.96 -8.13 0.43
CA ALA A 86 -7.64 -7.70 0.87
C ALA A 86 -7.70 -6.84 2.14
N GLN A 87 -8.84 -6.20 2.40
CA GLN A 87 -9.04 -5.34 3.56
C GLN A 87 -7.92 -4.33 3.74
N GLY A 88 -7.56 -3.69 2.63
CA GLY A 88 -6.38 -2.85 2.57
C GLY A 88 -6.56 -1.44 3.10
N ILE A 89 -5.46 -0.92 3.62
CA ILE A 89 -5.31 0.49 3.97
C ILE A 89 -4.26 1.05 3.02
N VAL A 90 -4.55 2.18 2.42
CA VAL A 90 -3.64 2.81 1.46
C VAL A 90 -3.42 4.25 1.86
N PHE A 91 -2.16 4.66 1.93
CA PHE A 91 -1.84 6.04 2.28
C PHE A 91 -0.51 6.44 1.67
N ALA A 92 -0.25 7.75 1.65
CA ALA A 92 0.97 8.29 1.10
C ALA A 92 1.74 9.09 2.15
N LEU A 93 3.06 9.01 2.06
CA LEU A 93 3.98 9.73 2.92
C LEU A 93 4.88 10.61 2.06
N PRO A 94 5.29 11.78 2.55
CA PRO A 94 6.26 12.58 1.81
C PRO A 94 7.62 11.91 1.82
N VAL A 95 8.35 12.10 0.71
CA VAL A 95 9.77 11.73 0.62
C VAL A 95 10.51 13.05 0.45
N ASP A 96 11.18 13.47 1.50
CA ASP A 96 11.85 14.77 1.48
C ASP A 96 13.02 14.78 0.51
N GLU A 97 13.85 13.75 0.57
CA GLU A 97 15.02 13.62 -0.29
C GLU A 97 15.30 12.15 -0.54
N ALA A 98 15.82 11.84 -1.73
CA ALA A 98 16.17 10.48 -2.08
C ALA A 98 17.34 10.46 -3.05
N ILE A 99 18.02 9.33 -3.10
CA ILE A 99 19.09 9.04 -4.07
C ILE A 99 18.80 7.65 -4.62
N GLY A 100 18.85 7.52 -5.94
CA GLY A 100 18.70 6.20 -6.57
C GLY A 100 17.30 5.87 -7.07
N ILE A 101 16.34 6.82 -6.98
CA ILE A 101 14.97 6.56 -7.43
C ILE A 101 14.90 6.41 -8.95
N GLY A 102 15.77 7.09 -9.69
CA GLY A 102 15.76 7.07 -11.15
C GLY A 102 16.00 5.71 -11.79
N GLY A 103 16.24 4.69 -11.00
CA GLY A 103 16.43 3.33 -11.48
C GLY A 103 15.13 2.59 -11.75
N ALA A 104 14.89 1.48 -11.03
CA ALA A 104 13.80 0.55 -11.32
C ALA A 104 12.44 0.94 -10.74
N GLN A 105 12.42 1.91 -9.87
CA GLN A 105 11.15 2.27 -9.20
C GLN A 105 10.57 3.61 -9.63
#